data_24c40c3ba82d32f28205a1386872e9fe
#
_entry.id   24c40c3ba82d32f28205a1386872e9fe
#
_cell.length_a   1.000
_cell.length_b   1.000
_cell.length_c   1.000
_cell.angle_alpha   90.00
_cell.angle_beta   90.00
_cell.angle_gamma   90.00
#
_symmetry.space_group_name_H-M   'P 1'
#
loop_
_entity.id
_entity.type
_entity.pdbx_description
1 polymer ?
#
loop_
_entity_poly.entity_id
_entity_poly.type
_entity_poly.pdbx_seq_one_letter_code
_entity_poly.pdbx_strand_id
1 'polypeptide(L)'
;MASAFWCIVEDDRAGRPKKVTGEVLGEAARLARQLGGQAEAVWLTDKATDEGLKQLAEWGAARVWLLENPALAPYRGEVWTPALAELATQHGVQAIFGAVTARQRELLARLAARLGVGLSADSVSFSVQDGKLVATRPVYAGKLLSKVTWSKPPWLATLRPNVFRLEDPKTGATPQVERPAVAIPQGTMTLAERKEEAATGLPELAEADIVVSGGRGMKGPENFAILEELAKVV
;
A
#
# COMPACT_ATOMS: atom_id res chain seq x y z
N MET A 1 6.73 -24.78 2.63
CA MET A 1 5.99 -23.78 1.80
C MET A 1 6.92 -22.62 1.55
N ALA A 2 6.85 -21.97 0.38
CA ALA A 2 7.63 -20.75 0.11
C ALA A 2 7.18 -19.63 1.05
N SER A 3 8.11 -18.79 1.49
CA SER A 3 7.80 -17.65 2.36
C SER A 3 6.92 -16.62 1.64
N ALA A 4 5.80 -16.23 2.23
CA ALA A 4 4.88 -15.26 1.64
C ALA A 4 5.28 -13.82 2.01
N PHE A 5 5.33 -12.95 1.00
CA PHE A 5 5.55 -11.51 1.12
C PHE A 5 4.29 -10.80 0.66
N TRP A 6 3.54 -10.27 1.61
CA TRP A 6 2.25 -9.66 1.33
C TRP A 6 2.37 -8.18 1.01
N CYS A 7 1.66 -7.77 -0.03
CA CYS A 7 1.39 -6.38 -0.37
C CYS A 7 -0.08 -6.08 -0.05
N ILE A 8 -0.34 -5.13 0.81
CA ILE A 8 -1.70 -4.66 1.08
C ILE A 8 -2.14 -3.75 -0.07
N VAL A 9 -3.24 -4.09 -0.70
CA VAL A 9 -3.76 -3.34 -1.85
C VAL A 9 -4.32 -2.00 -1.40
N GLU A 10 -3.87 -0.93 -2.05
CA GLU A 10 -4.51 0.38 -2.01
C GLU A 10 -5.36 0.50 -3.26
N ASP A 11 -6.67 0.64 -3.11
CA ASP A 11 -7.62 0.73 -4.20
C ASP A 11 -8.33 2.08 -4.24
N ASP A 12 -8.90 2.39 -5.40
CA ASP A 12 -9.86 3.47 -5.56
C ASP A 12 -11.28 2.96 -5.19
N ARG A 13 -12.25 3.87 -5.22
CA ARG A 13 -13.64 3.53 -4.89
C ARG A 13 -14.36 2.72 -5.97
N ALA A 14 -13.76 2.62 -7.14
CA ALA A 14 -14.29 1.82 -8.24
C ALA A 14 -13.81 0.36 -8.18
N GLY A 15 -13.06 0.00 -7.13
CA GLY A 15 -12.49 -1.34 -6.96
C GLY A 15 -11.33 -1.60 -7.92
N ARG A 16 -10.49 -0.59 -8.16
CA ARG A 16 -9.26 -0.74 -8.96
C ARG A 16 -8.04 -0.45 -8.10
N PRO A 17 -7.02 -1.31 -8.12
CA PRO A 17 -5.75 -1.06 -7.43
C PRO A 17 -5.08 0.23 -7.95
N LYS A 18 -4.60 1.07 -7.03
CA LYS A 18 -3.86 2.30 -7.36
C LYS A 18 -2.41 1.96 -7.75
N LYS A 19 -1.77 2.83 -8.56
CA LYS A 19 -0.36 2.72 -8.99
C LYS A 19 0.60 2.38 -7.84
N VAL A 20 0.41 2.99 -6.68
CA VAL A 20 1.24 2.76 -5.49
C VAL A 20 1.22 1.30 -5.00
N THR A 21 0.13 0.55 -5.24
CA THR A 21 0.09 -0.89 -4.97
C THR A 21 1.08 -1.64 -5.84
N GLY A 22 1.19 -1.28 -7.11
CA GLY A 22 2.14 -1.89 -8.04
C GLY A 22 3.59 -1.63 -7.63
N GLU A 23 3.92 -0.43 -7.14
CA GLU A 23 5.27 -0.12 -6.62
C GLU A 23 5.61 -0.99 -5.41
N VAL A 24 4.68 -1.15 -4.45
CA VAL A 24 4.86 -1.99 -3.27
C VAL A 24 4.98 -3.47 -3.66
N LEU A 25 4.15 -3.92 -4.61
CA LEU A 25 4.16 -5.31 -5.07
C LEU A 25 5.43 -5.66 -5.83
N GLY A 26 5.93 -4.75 -6.69
CA GLY A 26 7.21 -4.89 -7.38
C GLY A 26 8.38 -5.07 -6.41
N GLU A 27 8.45 -4.23 -5.38
CA GLU A 27 9.49 -4.35 -4.34
C GLU A 27 9.33 -5.64 -3.51
N ALA A 28 8.08 -6.00 -3.15
CA ALA A 28 7.80 -7.27 -2.47
C ALA A 28 8.26 -8.46 -3.31
N ALA A 29 8.02 -8.45 -4.62
CA ALA A 29 8.44 -9.51 -5.53
C ALA A 29 9.97 -9.58 -5.66
N ARG A 30 10.65 -8.44 -5.73
CA ARG A 30 12.11 -8.36 -5.76
C ARG A 30 12.73 -8.99 -4.50
N LEU A 31 12.22 -8.64 -3.32
CA LEU A 31 12.69 -9.16 -2.04
C LEU A 31 12.36 -10.64 -1.84
N ALA A 32 11.15 -11.04 -2.23
CA ALA A 32 10.72 -12.42 -2.18
C ALA A 32 11.63 -13.34 -3.02
N ARG A 33 12.00 -12.92 -4.23
CA ARG A 33 12.96 -13.66 -5.08
C ARG A 33 14.32 -13.86 -4.39
N GLN A 34 14.82 -12.83 -3.68
CA GLN A 34 16.11 -12.93 -2.96
C GLN A 34 16.06 -13.85 -1.74
N LEU A 35 14.88 -13.99 -1.13
CA LEU A 35 14.67 -14.75 0.10
C LEU A 35 13.97 -16.11 -0.12
N GLY A 36 13.81 -16.52 -1.40
CA GLY A 36 13.21 -17.82 -1.76
C GLY A 36 11.70 -17.89 -1.49
N GLY A 37 11.02 -16.75 -1.54
CA GLY A 37 9.58 -16.60 -1.31
C GLY A 37 8.81 -16.15 -2.56
N GLN A 38 7.55 -15.77 -2.35
CA GLN A 38 6.64 -15.25 -3.37
C GLN A 38 5.94 -13.99 -2.88
N ALA A 39 5.70 -13.04 -3.79
CA ALA A 39 4.88 -11.87 -3.51
C ALA A 39 3.41 -12.20 -3.75
N GLU A 40 2.57 -11.82 -2.80
CA GLU A 40 1.14 -12.03 -2.84
C GLU A 40 0.43 -10.72 -2.49
N ALA A 41 -0.70 -10.45 -3.12
CA ALA A 41 -1.54 -9.30 -2.80
C ALA A 41 -2.60 -9.68 -1.76
N VAL A 42 -2.88 -8.78 -0.83
CA VAL A 42 -4.00 -8.91 0.12
C VAL A 42 -4.95 -7.74 -0.11
N TRP A 43 -6.14 -8.03 -0.57
CA TRP A 43 -7.13 -7.04 -0.94
C TRP A 43 -8.36 -7.13 -0.03
N LEU A 44 -8.53 -6.12 0.81
CA LEU A 44 -9.73 -5.91 1.61
C LEU A 44 -10.56 -4.83 0.93
N THR A 45 -11.77 -5.18 0.49
CA THR A 45 -12.64 -4.25 -0.25
C THR A 45 -14.11 -4.63 -0.09
N ASP A 46 -15.01 -3.71 -0.39
CA ASP A 46 -16.42 -4.02 -0.55
C ASP A 46 -16.77 -4.52 -1.96
N LYS A 47 -15.90 -4.20 -2.93
CA LYS A 47 -16.09 -4.60 -4.32
C LYS A 47 -14.73 -4.70 -5.04
N ALA A 48 -14.39 -5.88 -5.50
CA ALA A 48 -13.29 -6.12 -6.40
C ALA A 48 -13.78 -6.17 -7.86
N THR A 49 -12.93 -5.71 -8.79
CA THR A 49 -13.18 -5.86 -10.22
C THR A 49 -12.27 -6.93 -10.81
N ASP A 50 -12.74 -7.63 -11.84
CA ASP A 50 -11.92 -8.62 -12.56
C ASP A 50 -10.69 -7.97 -13.19
N GLU A 51 -10.83 -6.73 -13.68
CA GLU A 51 -9.73 -5.94 -14.20
C GLU A 51 -8.69 -5.64 -13.11
N GLY A 52 -9.14 -5.27 -11.90
CA GLY A 52 -8.25 -5.04 -10.77
C GLY A 52 -7.52 -6.31 -10.33
N LEU A 53 -8.18 -7.45 -10.32
CA LEU A 53 -7.53 -8.73 -10.04
C LEU A 53 -6.48 -9.08 -11.09
N LYS A 54 -6.80 -8.90 -12.37
CA LYS A 54 -5.85 -9.09 -13.47
C LYS A 54 -4.65 -8.16 -13.34
N GLN A 55 -4.88 -6.89 -13.04
CA GLN A 55 -3.82 -5.89 -12.85
C GLN A 55 -2.85 -6.28 -11.72
N LEU A 56 -3.35 -6.81 -10.60
CA LEU A 56 -2.49 -7.31 -9.51
C LEU A 56 -1.59 -8.46 -9.98
N ALA A 57 -2.12 -9.39 -10.78
CA ALA A 57 -1.32 -10.47 -11.34
C ALA A 57 -0.27 -9.96 -12.35
N GLU A 58 -0.64 -9.01 -13.19
CA GLU A 58 0.27 -8.35 -14.13
C GLU A 58 1.39 -7.60 -13.41
N TRP A 59 1.13 -7.01 -12.25
CA TRP A 59 2.13 -6.39 -11.38
C TRP A 59 2.97 -7.39 -10.57
N GLY A 60 2.73 -8.70 -10.73
CA GLY A 60 3.57 -9.78 -10.21
C GLY A 60 3.07 -10.44 -8.94
N ALA A 61 1.80 -10.25 -8.56
CA ALA A 61 1.20 -11.05 -7.50
C ALA A 61 1.10 -12.52 -7.94
N ALA A 62 1.75 -13.44 -7.23
CA ALA A 62 1.61 -14.88 -7.45
C ALA A 62 0.22 -15.36 -7.01
N ARG A 63 -0.36 -14.69 -6.02
CA ARG A 63 -1.69 -14.98 -5.46
C ARG A 63 -2.34 -13.69 -4.98
N VAL A 64 -3.67 -13.64 -5.00
CA VAL A 64 -4.48 -12.58 -4.42
C VAL A 64 -5.37 -13.17 -3.32
N TRP A 65 -5.16 -12.74 -2.09
CA TRP A 65 -6.04 -12.98 -0.95
C TRP A 65 -7.14 -11.93 -0.95
N LEU A 66 -8.33 -12.30 -1.38
CA LEU A 66 -9.45 -11.37 -1.52
C LEU A 66 -10.43 -11.53 -0.36
N LEU A 67 -10.50 -10.50 0.50
CA LEU A 67 -11.55 -10.33 1.49
C LEU A 67 -12.55 -9.32 0.93
N GLU A 68 -13.64 -9.80 0.39
CA GLU A 68 -14.69 -8.97 -0.23
C GLU A 68 -15.94 -9.00 0.64
N ASN A 69 -16.27 -7.85 1.24
CA ASN A 69 -17.44 -7.72 2.11
C ASN A 69 -17.89 -6.25 2.20
N PRO A 70 -19.20 -5.94 2.09
CA PRO A 70 -19.72 -4.58 2.23
C PRO A 70 -19.33 -3.90 3.54
N ALA A 71 -19.11 -4.66 4.63
CA ALA A 71 -18.67 -4.12 5.91
C ALA A 71 -17.23 -3.57 5.88
N LEU A 72 -16.46 -3.81 4.84
CA LEU A 72 -15.11 -3.25 4.66
C LEU A 72 -15.13 -1.84 4.11
N ALA A 73 -16.27 -1.33 3.63
CA ALA A 73 -16.42 0.06 3.22
C ALA A 73 -17.43 0.80 4.13
N PRO A 74 -17.14 2.07 4.49
CA PRO A 74 -15.85 2.75 4.31
C PRO A 74 -14.74 2.13 5.14
N TYR A 75 -13.47 2.43 4.83
CA TYR A 75 -12.35 1.97 5.65
C TYR A 75 -12.53 2.35 7.12
N ARG A 76 -12.36 1.34 7.98
CA ARG A 76 -12.36 1.48 9.44
C ARG A 76 -11.24 0.60 10.01
N GLY A 77 -10.25 1.23 10.64
CA GLY A 77 -9.10 0.50 11.20
C GLY A 77 -9.49 -0.57 12.21
N GLU A 78 -10.58 -0.37 12.96
CA GLU A 78 -11.12 -1.34 13.91
C GLU A 78 -11.74 -2.58 13.27
N VAL A 79 -12.12 -2.50 12.00
CA VAL A 79 -12.68 -3.62 11.21
C VAL A 79 -11.57 -4.33 10.43
N TRP A 80 -10.74 -3.57 9.72
CA TRP A 80 -9.70 -4.13 8.86
C TRP A 80 -8.57 -4.79 9.65
N THR A 81 -8.12 -4.19 10.76
CA THR A 81 -6.98 -4.71 11.52
C THR A 81 -7.21 -6.12 12.07
N PRO A 82 -8.35 -6.43 12.73
CA PRO A 82 -8.59 -7.81 13.20
C PRO A 82 -8.64 -8.83 12.08
N ALA A 83 -9.35 -8.51 10.98
CA ALA A 83 -9.45 -9.40 9.83
C ALA A 83 -8.09 -9.71 9.20
N LEU A 84 -7.27 -8.67 9.00
CA LEU A 84 -5.92 -8.84 8.45
C LEU A 84 -4.98 -9.58 9.43
N ALA A 85 -5.11 -9.34 10.73
CA ALA A 85 -4.32 -10.04 11.74
C ALA A 85 -4.66 -11.52 11.81
N GLU A 86 -5.94 -11.88 11.73
CA GLU A 86 -6.39 -13.27 11.68
C GLU A 86 -5.81 -13.97 10.46
N LEU A 87 -5.96 -13.37 9.27
CA LEU A 87 -5.41 -13.90 8.02
C LEU A 87 -3.88 -14.09 8.11
N ALA A 88 -3.16 -13.09 8.61
CA ALA A 88 -1.70 -13.16 8.75
C ALA A 88 -1.26 -14.29 9.70
N THR A 89 -2.01 -14.51 10.77
CA THR A 89 -1.72 -15.56 11.74
C THR A 89 -1.98 -16.96 11.16
N GLN A 90 -3.09 -17.13 10.40
CA GLN A 90 -3.44 -18.39 9.76
C GLN A 90 -2.40 -18.85 8.74
N HIS A 91 -1.74 -17.91 8.05
CA HIS A 91 -0.84 -18.23 6.92
C HIS A 91 0.66 -18.09 7.25
N GLY A 92 1.04 -17.63 8.44
CA GLY A 92 2.45 -17.57 8.85
C GLY A 92 3.30 -16.72 7.90
N VAL A 93 2.82 -15.53 7.54
CA VAL A 93 3.43 -14.64 6.55
C VAL A 93 4.80 -14.12 7.01
N GLN A 94 5.76 -14.04 6.06
CA GLN A 94 7.13 -13.58 6.35
C GLN A 94 7.23 -12.06 6.45
N ALA A 95 6.58 -11.34 5.54
CA ALA A 95 6.58 -9.89 5.50
C ALA A 95 5.23 -9.33 5.04
N ILE A 96 4.89 -8.13 5.52
CA ILE A 96 3.68 -7.40 5.11
C ILE A 96 4.08 -5.97 4.79
N PHE A 97 3.85 -5.58 3.54
CA PHE A 97 4.19 -4.27 3.01
C PHE A 97 2.93 -3.49 2.61
N GLY A 98 2.98 -2.19 2.79
CA GLY A 98 1.97 -1.28 2.31
C GLY A 98 2.57 0.06 1.91
N ALA A 99 1.80 0.92 1.27
CA ALA A 99 2.23 2.25 0.88
C ALA A 99 2.12 3.27 2.03
N VAL A 100 2.85 4.36 1.96
CA VAL A 100 2.69 5.49 2.89
C VAL A 100 1.47 6.34 2.45
N THR A 101 0.27 5.75 2.57
CA THR A 101 -1.01 6.45 2.43
C THR A 101 -1.63 6.68 3.80
N ALA A 102 -2.61 7.56 3.92
CA ALA A 102 -3.29 7.80 5.20
C ALA A 102 -3.90 6.50 5.76
N ARG A 103 -4.55 5.71 4.90
CA ARG A 103 -5.19 4.43 5.24
C ARG A 103 -4.18 3.40 5.71
N GLN A 104 -3.14 3.15 4.93
CA GLN A 104 -2.20 2.06 5.23
C GLN A 104 -1.20 2.39 6.33
N ARG A 105 -0.89 3.67 6.55
CA ARG A 105 -0.11 4.09 7.73
C ARG A 105 -0.81 3.74 9.03
N GLU A 106 -2.10 4.00 9.13
CA GLU A 106 -2.92 3.63 10.29
C GLU A 106 -3.05 2.11 10.40
N LEU A 107 -3.44 1.44 9.32
CA LEU A 107 -3.69 0.01 9.29
C LEU A 107 -2.45 -0.79 9.72
N LEU A 108 -1.28 -0.52 9.13
CA LEU A 108 -0.07 -1.28 9.44
C LEU A 108 0.48 -0.97 10.83
N ALA A 109 0.30 0.25 11.35
CA ALA A 109 0.64 0.56 12.73
C ALA A 109 -0.22 -0.22 13.73
N ARG A 110 -1.53 -0.28 13.50
CA ARG A 110 -2.47 -1.08 14.31
C ARG A 110 -2.17 -2.59 14.20
N LEU A 111 -1.86 -3.05 12.99
CA LEU A 111 -1.51 -4.45 12.74
C LEU A 111 -0.23 -4.84 13.46
N ALA A 112 0.82 -4.01 13.40
CA ALA A 112 2.09 -4.23 14.09
C ALA A 112 1.88 -4.38 15.60
N ALA A 113 1.11 -3.47 16.20
CA ALA A 113 0.75 -3.52 17.63
C ALA A 113 -0.01 -4.81 17.98
N ARG A 114 -0.97 -5.22 17.15
CA ARG A 114 -1.79 -6.41 17.39
C ARG A 114 -0.99 -7.71 17.25
N LEU A 115 -0.04 -7.77 16.31
CA LEU A 115 0.84 -8.94 16.12
C LEU A 115 2.07 -8.92 17.04
N GLY A 116 2.30 -7.85 17.79
CA GLY A 116 3.45 -7.69 18.68
C GLY A 116 4.79 -7.68 17.92
N VAL A 117 4.83 -7.00 16.78
CA VAL A 117 6.02 -6.86 15.91
C VAL A 117 6.35 -5.41 15.62
N GLY A 118 7.56 -5.14 15.15
CA GLY A 118 7.99 -3.78 14.75
C GLY A 118 7.47 -3.39 13.38
N LEU A 119 7.24 -2.08 13.18
CA LEU A 119 6.92 -1.46 11.90
C LEU A 119 8.05 -0.53 11.46
N SER A 120 8.62 -0.77 10.26
CA SER A 120 9.46 0.24 9.59
C SER A 120 8.57 1.17 8.78
N ALA A 121 8.26 2.33 9.34
CA ALA A 121 7.41 3.31 8.66
C ALA A 121 8.24 4.19 7.71
N ASP A 122 7.65 4.48 6.52
CA ASP A 122 8.21 5.40 5.53
C ASP A 122 9.59 4.99 5.02
N SER A 123 9.71 3.70 4.66
CA SER A 123 10.95 3.12 4.14
C SER A 123 11.20 3.60 2.70
N VAL A 124 12.47 3.86 2.38
CA VAL A 124 12.90 4.35 1.06
C VAL A 124 13.81 3.37 0.31
N SER A 125 14.31 2.34 0.97
CA SER A 125 15.02 1.24 0.33
C SER A 125 15.08 0.00 1.22
N PHE A 126 15.31 -1.15 0.62
CA PHE A 126 15.51 -2.43 1.30
C PHE A 126 16.73 -3.16 0.75
N SER A 127 17.41 -3.87 1.64
CA SER A 127 18.46 -4.81 1.31
C SER A 127 18.29 -6.11 2.10
N VAL A 128 18.87 -7.19 1.59
CA VAL A 128 18.96 -8.47 2.32
C VAL A 128 20.38 -8.64 2.80
N GLN A 129 20.57 -8.84 4.11
CA GLN A 129 21.86 -9.07 4.74
C GLN A 129 21.74 -10.31 5.65
N ASP A 130 22.58 -11.30 5.42
CA ASP A 130 22.59 -12.56 6.18
C ASP A 130 21.20 -13.23 6.30
N GLY A 131 20.42 -13.22 5.19
CA GLY A 131 19.07 -13.79 5.14
C GLY A 131 18.01 -12.97 5.88
N LYS A 132 18.34 -11.76 6.34
CA LYS A 132 17.43 -10.82 7.03
C LYS A 132 17.15 -9.61 6.18
N LEU A 133 15.94 -9.11 6.28
CA LEU A 133 15.54 -7.86 5.65
C LEU A 133 16.06 -6.67 6.48
N VAL A 134 16.65 -5.72 5.78
CA VAL A 134 17.08 -4.42 6.34
C VAL A 134 16.37 -3.32 5.58
N ALA A 135 15.58 -2.51 6.27
CA ALA A 135 14.93 -1.32 5.72
C ALA A 135 15.75 -0.08 6.03
N THR A 136 15.83 0.82 5.06
CA THR A 136 16.38 2.17 5.25
C THR A 136 15.25 3.17 5.25
N ARG A 137 15.21 4.03 6.27
CA ARG A 137 14.18 5.07 6.41
C ARG A 137 14.78 6.40 6.83
N PRO A 138 14.28 7.53 6.31
CA PRO A 138 14.70 8.85 6.78
C PRO A 138 14.10 9.13 8.15
N VAL A 139 14.87 9.79 8.99
CA VAL A 139 14.47 10.29 10.31
C VAL A 139 14.95 11.73 10.48
N TYR A 140 14.40 12.45 11.48
CA TYR A 140 14.70 13.87 11.71
C TYR A 140 14.50 14.74 10.46
N ALA A 141 13.32 14.62 9.85
CA ALA A 141 12.97 15.33 8.61
C ALA A 141 13.96 15.07 7.44
N GLY A 142 14.48 13.84 7.36
CA GLY A 142 15.39 13.43 6.28
C GLY A 142 16.87 13.76 6.51
N LYS A 143 17.24 14.37 7.64
CA LYS A 143 18.65 14.68 7.95
C LYS A 143 19.50 13.45 8.20
N LEU A 144 18.90 12.35 8.63
CA LEU A 144 19.58 11.09 8.87
C LEU A 144 18.83 9.94 8.21
N LEU A 145 19.56 8.90 7.82
CA LEU A 145 19.02 7.62 7.36
C LEU A 145 19.25 6.57 8.45
N SER A 146 18.17 5.97 8.93
CA SER A 146 18.21 4.86 9.88
C SER A 146 18.07 3.54 9.14
N LYS A 147 18.91 2.56 9.45
CA LYS A 147 18.75 1.17 9.03
C LYS A 147 18.13 0.38 10.16
N VAL A 148 17.04 -0.32 9.86
CA VAL A 148 16.30 -1.13 10.84
C VAL A 148 16.09 -2.54 10.32
N THR A 149 16.02 -3.50 11.24
CA THR A 149 15.69 -4.90 10.97
C THR A 149 14.70 -5.38 12.03
N TRP A 150 14.13 -6.54 11.83
CA TRP A 150 13.13 -7.13 12.73
C TRP A 150 13.70 -8.35 13.45
N SER A 151 13.34 -8.51 14.72
CA SER A 151 13.75 -9.67 15.53
C SER A 151 12.98 -10.94 15.17
N LYS A 152 11.75 -10.80 14.65
CA LYS A 152 10.87 -11.91 14.27
C LYS A 152 9.91 -11.51 13.15
N PRO A 153 9.41 -12.46 12.35
CA PRO A 153 8.34 -12.21 11.39
C PRO A 153 6.97 -12.00 12.10
N PRO A 154 5.98 -11.43 11.39
CA PRO A 154 6.14 -10.83 10.07
C PRO A 154 6.91 -9.49 10.12
N TRP A 155 7.69 -9.23 9.08
CA TRP A 155 8.39 -7.96 8.91
C TRP A 155 7.43 -6.93 8.30
N LEU A 156 7.04 -5.94 9.06
CA LEU A 156 6.09 -4.92 8.61
C LEU A 156 6.82 -3.65 8.17
N ALA A 157 6.46 -3.15 6.98
CA ALA A 157 6.97 -1.87 6.50
C ALA A 157 5.92 -1.10 5.68
N THR A 158 5.97 0.24 5.77
CA THR A 158 5.34 1.10 4.77
C THR A 158 6.39 1.69 3.85
N LEU A 159 6.11 1.67 2.54
CA LEU A 159 6.98 2.11 1.46
C LEU A 159 6.57 3.49 0.98
N ARG A 160 7.54 4.39 0.82
CA ARG A 160 7.29 5.74 0.32
C ARG A 160 6.86 5.69 -1.15
N PRO A 161 5.72 6.29 -1.53
CA PRO A 161 5.27 6.38 -2.92
C PRO A 161 6.30 7.09 -3.82
N ASN A 162 6.34 6.73 -5.07
CA ASN A 162 7.22 7.28 -6.11
C ASN A 162 8.73 7.11 -5.83
N VAL A 163 9.11 6.18 -4.95
CA VAL A 163 10.50 5.82 -4.65
C VAL A 163 10.84 4.44 -5.20
N PHE A 164 9.90 3.53 -5.17
CA PHE A 164 10.07 2.18 -5.68
C PHE A 164 9.52 2.07 -7.09
N ARG A 165 10.24 1.33 -7.94
CA ARG A 165 9.87 1.20 -9.34
C ARG A 165 8.68 0.24 -9.48
N LEU A 166 7.68 0.67 -10.21
CA LEU A 166 6.70 -0.24 -10.79
C LEU A 166 7.42 -1.10 -11.85
N GLU A 167 7.42 -2.42 -11.67
CA GLU A 167 7.95 -3.33 -12.70
C GLU A 167 7.04 -3.33 -13.94
N ASP A 168 7.61 -3.62 -15.10
CA ASP A 168 6.85 -3.71 -16.35
C ASP A 168 5.77 -4.81 -16.21
N PRO A 169 4.51 -4.53 -16.56
CA PRO A 169 3.42 -5.48 -16.40
C PRO A 169 3.66 -6.78 -17.17
N LYS A 170 3.42 -7.91 -16.53
CA LYS A 170 3.43 -9.23 -17.15
C LYS A 170 2.11 -9.46 -17.88
N THR A 171 2.01 -8.97 -19.10
CA THR A 171 0.79 -9.07 -19.92
C THR A 171 0.28 -10.50 -20.00
N GLY A 172 -1.02 -10.69 -19.74
CA GLY A 172 -1.70 -11.99 -19.80
C GLY A 172 -1.53 -12.87 -18.57
N ALA A 173 -0.96 -12.35 -17.47
CA ALA A 173 -0.93 -13.06 -16.20
C ALA A 173 -2.35 -13.26 -15.67
N THR A 174 -2.64 -14.49 -15.21
CA THR A 174 -3.92 -14.84 -14.60
C THR A 174 -3.74 -14.93 -13.10
N PRO A 175 -4.56 -14.24 -12.28
CA PRO A 175 -4.43 -14.26 -10.85
C PRO A 175 -4.92 -15.59 -10.26
N GLN A 176 -4.16 -16.14 -9.31
CA GLN A 176 -4.69 -17.14 -8.39
C GLN A 176 -5.41 -16.40 -7.27
N VAL A 177 -6.74 -16.46 -7.24
CA VAL A 177 -7.55 -15.75 -6.23
C VAL A 177 -8.03 -16.72 -5.17
N GLU A 178 -7.69 -16.43 -3.92
CA GLU A 178 -8.17 -17.14 -2.74
C GLU A 178 -9.13 -16.24 -1.94
N ARG A 179 -10.25 -16.80 -1.51
CA ARG A 179 -11.24 -16.13 -0.66
C ARG A 179 -11.27 -16.79 0.72
N PRO A 180 -10.39 -16.39 1.63
CA PRO A 180 -10.30 -17.03 2.94
C PRO A 180 -11.52 -16.72 3.80
N ALA A 181 -11.94 -17.67 4.61
CA ALA A 181 -12.94 -17.46 5.62
C ALA A 181 -12.33 -16.76 6.83
N VAL A 182 -12.45 -15.43 6.87
CA VAL A 182 -11.99 -14.58 7.96
C VAL A 182 -13.19 -13.83 8.54
N ALA A 183 -13.25 -13.74 9.86
CA ALA A 183 -14.31 -12.99 10.53
C ALA A 183 -14.15 -11.47 10.27
N ILE A 184 -15.18 -10.84 9.72
CA ILE A 184 -15.24 -9.39 9.57
C ILE A 184 -16.04 -8.82 10.76
N PRO A 185 -15.38 -8.17 11.73
CA PRO A 185 -16.08 -7.65 12.90
C PRO A 185 -16.97 -6.47 12.53
N GLN A 186 -18.01 -6.26 13.30
CA GLN A 186 -18.79 -5.02 13.22
C GLN A 186 -17.97 -3.88 13.83
N GLY A 187 -17.87 -2.76 13.08
CA GLY A 187 -17.25 -1.55 13.59
C GLY A 187 -18.22 -0.74 14.45
N THR A 188 -17.67 0.05 15.34
CA THR A 188 -18.43 0.99 16.18
C THR A 188 -18.51 2.39 15.56
N MET A 189 -17.56 2.73 14.68
CA MET A 189 -17.54 4.00 13.95
C MET A 189 -18.55 3.99 12.81
N THR A 190 -19.28 5.09 12.66
CA THR A 190 -20.18 5.35 11.52
C THR A 190 -19.69 6.54 10.72
N LEU A 191 -19.74 6.45 9.39
CA LEU A 191 -19.46 7.58 8.51
C LEU A 191 -20.69 8.50 8.51
N ALA A 192 -20.57 9.70 9.11
CA ALA A 192 -21.66 10.66 9.15
C ALA A 192 -21.82 11.42 7.81
N GLU A 193 -20.71 11.84 7.24
CA GLU A 193 -20.68 12.62 6.00
C GLU A 193 -19.38 12.37 5.24
N ARG A 194 -19.44 12.44 3.93
CA ARG A 194 -18.27 12.48 3.04
C ARG A 194 -18.38 13.69 2.13
N LYS A 195 -17.36 14.53 2.13
CA LYS A 195 -17.23 15.64 1.17
C LYS A 195 -16.25 15.23 0.09
N GLU A 196 -16.68 15.34 -1.15
CA GLU A 196 -15.85 15.11 -2.32
C GLU A 196 -15.51 16.47 -2.94
N GLU A 197 -14.24 16.67 -3.20
CA GLU A 197 -13.81 17.83 -4.00
C GLU A 197 -14.22 17.62 -5.46
N ALA A 198 -14.62 18.71 -6.12
CA ALA A 198 -14.96 18.64 -7.53
C ALA A 198 -13.72 18.24 -8.35
N ALA A 199 -13.91 17.39 -9.33
CA ALA A 199 -12.83 16.99 -10.23
C ALA A 199 -12.30 18.22 -10.98
N THR A 200 -11.02 18.51 -10.81
CA THR A 200 -10.34 19.65 -11.46
C THR A 200 -9.92 19.37 -12.90
N GLY A 201 -10.09 18.13 -13.37
CA GLY A 201 -9.58 17.64 -14.65
C GLY A 201 -8.08 17.35 -14.66
N LEU A 202 -7.40 17.57 -13.55
CA LEU A 202 -6.00 17.19 -13.34
C LEU A 202 -5.91 15.86 -12.58
N PRO A 203 -4.82 15.10 -12.72
CA PRO A 203 -4.61 13.89 -11.94
C PRO A 203 -4.53 14.19 -10.43
N GLU A 204 -4.87 13.20 -9.59
CA GLU A 204 -4.67 13.32 -8.15
C GLU A 204 -3.20 13.62 -7.84
N LEU A 205 -2.93 14.51 -6.88
CA LEU A 205 -1.57 14.90 -6.51
C LEU A 205 -0.65 13.71 -6.20
N ALA A 206 -1.19 12.66 -5.59
CA ALA A 206 -0.44 11.46 -5.26
C ALA A 206 -0.07 10.60 -6.49
N GLU A 207 -0.74 10.80 -7.62
CA GLU A 207 -0.57 10.04 -8.87
C GLU A 207 0.09 10.87 -9.97
N ALA A 208 0.29 12.18 -9.73
CA ALA A 208 0.92 13.08 -10.68
C ALA A 208 2.42 12.79 -10.83
N ASP A 209 2.90 12.67 -12.07
CA ASP A 209 4.33 12.51 -12.36
C ASP A 209 5.08 13.86 -12.21
N ILE A 210 4.43 14.97 -12.51
CA ILE A 210 4.98 16.33 -12.36
C ILE A 210 4.05 17.16 -11.46
N VAL A 211 4.64 17.77 -10.45
CA VAL A 211 3.92 18.63 -9.51
C VAL A 211 4.42 20.06 -9.61
N VAL A 212 3.52 20.99 -9.95
CA VAL A 212 3.77 22.43 -9.94
C VAL A 212 3.19 23.01 -8.66
N SER A 213 4.03 23.64 -7.84
CA SER A 213 3.58 24.16 -6.54
C SER A 213 3.98 25.62 -6.32
N GLY A 214 3.15 26.33 -5.57
CA GLY A 214 3.41 27.67 -5.09
C GLY A 214 3.23 27.76 -3.58
N GLY A 215 3.85 28.72 -2.99
CA GLY A 215 3.79 28.93 -1.54
C GLY A 215 3.43 30.38 -1.20
N ARG A 216 3.73 30.75 0.03
CA ARG A 216 3.43 32.08 0.59
C ARG A 216 3.98 33.26 -0.23
N GLY A 217 5.02 33.03 -1.04
CA GLY A 217 5.56 34.03 -1.96
C GLY A 217 4.63 34.45 -3.10
N MET A 218 3.57 33.64 -3.40
CA MET A 218 2.54 33.96 -4.38
C MET A 218 1.60 35.07 -3.91
N LYS A 219 1.62 35.43 -2.64
CA LYS A 219 0.86 36.49 -1.98
C LYS A 219 -0.65 36.26 -1.89
N GLY A 220 -1.35 35.92 -2.99
CA GLY A 220 -2.79 35.69 -2.99
C GLY A 220 -3.21 34.59 -3.98
N PRO A 221 -4.45 34.07 -3.85
CA PRO A 221 -4.99 33.03 -4.72
C PRO A 221 -4.99 33.40 -6.21
N GLU A 222 -5.21 34.69 -6.51
CA GLU A 222 -5.24 35.22 -7.87
C GLU A 222 -3.93 35.01 -8.63
N ASN A 223 -2.82 34.90 -7.95
CA ASN A 223 -1.49 34.69 -8.55
C ASN A 223 -1.18 33.23 -8.86
N PHE A 224 -2.07 32.30 -8.45
CA PHE A 224 -1.88 30.86 -8.74
C PHE A 224 -2.23 30.51 -10.19
N ALA A 225 -2.92 31.38 -10.93
CA ALA A 225 -3.27 31.18 -12.35
C ALA A 225 -2.04 30.80 -13.20
N ILE A 226 -0.89 31.44 -12.97
CA ILE A 226 0.35 31.11 -13.68
C ILE A 226 0.83 29.65 -13.43
N LEU A 227 0.60 29.11 -12.24
CA LEU A 227 0.94 27.73 -11.93
C LEU A 227 -0.05 26.74 -12.57
N GLU A 228 -1.33 27.12 -12.63
CA GLU A 228 -2.36 26.33 -13.30
C GLU A 228 -2.14 26.27 -14.81
N GLU A 229 -1.72 27.39 -15.41
CA GLU A 229 -1.35 27.44 -16.84
C GLU A 229 -0.15 26.57 -17.11
N LEU A 230 0.90 26.63 -16.26
CA LEU A 230 2.09 25.78 -16.40
C LEU A 230 1.73 24.29 -16.23
N ALA A 231 0.91 23.95 -15.24
CA ALA A 231 0.50 22.56 -14.99
C ALA A 231 -0.30 21.93 -16.15
N LYS A 232 -0.91 22.74 -17.02
CA LYS A 232 -1.62 22.26 -18.22
C LYS A 232 -0.68 21.97 -19.41
N VAL A 233 0.54 22.45 -19.35
CA VAL A 233 1.52 22.34 -20.45
C VAL A 233 2.53 21.22 -20.20
N VAL A 234 2.75 20.86 -18.94
CA VAL A 234 3.70 19.81 -18.52
C VAL A 234 2.99 18.54 -18.12
#